data_14d53f8e28cf5d4b7f3f42b99bec13e3
#
_entry.id   14d53f8e28cf5d4b7f3f42b99bec13e3
#
_cell.length_a   1.000
_cell.length_b   1.000
_cell.length_c   1.000
_cell.angle_alpha   90.00
_cell.angle_beta   90.00
_cell.angle_gamma   90.00
#
_symmetry.space_group_name_H-M   'P 1'
#
loop_
_entity.id
_entity.type
_entity.pdbx_description
1 polymer ?
#
loop_
_entity_poly.entity_id
_entity_poly.type
_entity_poly.pdbx_seq_one_letter_code
_entity_poly.pdbx_strand_id
1 'polypeptide(L)'
;MSVTVADVQDGVFDAKVIKSERPVLVDFWATWCAPCKAIAPIVEELAGEYNGKVDFYKLDVDNNRVTAAAFGVRGVPTLILFKGGKVVDQMVGAGSKDRMKAMIAKAL
;
A
#
# COMPACT_ATOMS: atom_id res chain seq x y z
N MET A 1 -5.10 -19.62 7.46
CA MET A 1 -5.93 -18.43 7.21
C MET A 1 -5.21 -17.48 6.28
N SER A 2 -5.87 -17.06 5.22
CA SER A 2 -5.30 -16.05 4.34
C SER A 2 -5.47 -14.66 4.97
N VAL A 3 -4.41 -13.85 4.87
CA VAL A 3 -4.48 -12.45 5.27
C VAL A 3 -4.92 -11.65 4.07
N THR A 4 -6.04 -10.97 4.19
CA THR A 4 -6.57 -10.12 3.13
C THR A 4 -6.10 -8.69 3.34
N VAL A 5 -5.66 -8.04 2.26
CA VAL A 5 -5.31 -6.62 2.28
C VAL A 5 -6.61 -5.82 2.42
N ALA A 6 -6.74 -5.08 3.51
CA ALA A 6 -7.96 -4.34 3.81
C ALA A 6 -8.04 -3.03 3.02
N ASP A 7 -9.26 -2.60 2.71
CA ASP A 7 -9.49 -1.29 2.12
C ASP A 7 -9.28 -0.19 3.16
N VAL A 8 -8.73 0.95 2.72
CA VAL A 8 -8.65 2.15 3.53
C VAL A 8 -9.22 3.33 2.74
N GLN A 9 -9.98 4.19 3.41
CA GLN A 9 -10.62 5.37 2.81
C GLN A 9 -10.04 6.66 3.35
N ASP A 10 -10.29 7.76 2.64
CA ASP A 10 -9.82 9.10 2.99
C ASP A 10 -10.12 9.47 4.46
N GLY A 11 -11.33 9.22 4.91
CA GLY A 11 -11.78 9.63 6.24
C GLY A 11 -11.07 8.95 7.41
N VAL A 12 -10.43 7.80 7.18
CA VAL A 12 -9.77 7.02 8.22
C VAL A 12 -8.27 6.81 7.95
N PHE A 13 -7.77 7.39 6.86
CA PHE A 13 -6.37 7.20 6.46
C PHE A 13 -5.39 7.68 7.53
N ASP A 14 -5.63 8.85 8.09
CA ASP A 14 -4.77 9.40 9.14
C ASP A 14 -4.69 8.45 10.34
N ALA A 15 -5.84 7.98 10.82
CA ALA A 15 -5.88 7.09 11.98
C ALA A 15 -5.25 5.73 11.72
N LYS A 16 -5.49 5.14 10.55
CA LYS A 16 -5.03 3.77 10.24
C LYS A 16 -3.62 3.70 9.72
N VAL A 17 -3.17 4.71 8.98
CA VAL A 17 -1.86 4.69 8.32
C VAL A 17 -0.88 5.64 8.99
N ILE A 18 -1.23 6.91 9.08
CA ILE A 18 -0.29 7.93 9.58
C ILE A 18 0.03 7.72 11.06
N LYS A 19 -0.97 7.40 11.87
CA LYS A 19 -0.82 7.17 13.31
C LYS A 19 -0.47 5.73 13.69
N SER A 20 -0.23 4.87 12.70
CA SER A 20 0.14 3.48 12.97
C SER A 20 1.48 3.38 13.67
N GLU A 21 1.57 2.48 14.65
CA GLU A 21 2.83 2.16 15.33
C GLU A 21 3.73 1.25 14.52
N ARG A 22 3.17 0.55 13.54
CA ARG A 22 3.90 -0.35 12.64
C ARG A 22 4.10 0.31 11.28
N PRO A 23 5.10 -0.15 10.51
CA PRO A 23 5.17 0.22 9.10
C PRO A 23 3.89 -0.19 8.38
N VAL A 24 3.48 0.62 7.41
CA VAL A 24 2.27 0.38 6.61
C VAL A 24 2.61 0.48 5.13
N LEU A 25 2.23 -0.54 4.37
CA LEU A 25 2.29 -0.49 2.91
C LEU A 25 0.89 -0.24 2.36
N VAL A 26 0.75 0.80 1.55
CA VAL A 26 -0.53 1.13 0.90
C VAL A 26 -0.41 0.95 -0.60
N ASP A 27 -1.30 0.14 -1.16
CA ASP A 27 -1.45 -0.10 -2.59
C ASP A 27 -2.54 0.82 -3.14
N PHE A 28 -2.12 1.87 -3.84
CA PHE A 28 -3.03 2.78 -4.54
C PHE A 28 -3.40 2.16 -5.88
N TRP A 29 -4.66 1.87 -6.07
CA TRP A 29 -5.15 1.09 -7.23
C TRP A 29 -6.44 1.65 -7.79
N ALA A 30 -6.88 1.12 -8.93
CA ALA A 30 -8.17 1.45 -9.53
C ALA A 30 -8.80 0.18 -10.11
N THR A 31 -10.12 0.16 -10.16
CA THR A 31 -10.87 -1.01 -10.64
C THR A 31 -10.62 -1.32 -12.12
N TRP A 32 -10.27 -0.31 -12.92
CA TRP A 32 -10.01 -0.44 -14.36
C TRP A 32 -8.54 -0.75 -14.68
N CYS A 33 -7.70 -0.83 -13.69
CA CYS A 33 -6.25 -0.94 -13.87
C CYS A 33 -5.81 -2.41 -13.94
N ALA A 34 -5.46 -2.89 -15.11
CA ALA A 34 -4.99 -4.26 -15.30
C ALA A 34 -3.68 -4.59 -14.56
N PRO A 35 -2.64 -3.71 -14.60
CA PRO A 35 -1.42 -3.94 -13.80
C PRO A 35 -1.68 -4.01 -12.31
N CYS A 36 -2.65 -3.25 -11.78
CA CYS A 36 -3.04 -3.32 -10.38
C CYS A 36 -3.56 -4.72 -10.02
N LYS A 37 -4.38 -5.29 -10.89
CA LYS A 37 -4.93 -6.63 -10.71
C LYS A 37 -3.85 -7.70 -10.79
N ALA A 38 -2.86 -7.49 -11.64
CA ALA A 38 -1.74 -8.43 -11.80
C ALA A 38 -0.89 -8.52 -10.52
N ILE A 39 -0.68 -7.41 -9.81
CA ILE A 39 0.12 -7.42 -8.58
C ILE A 39 -0.68 -7.73 -7.31
N ALA A 40 -2.01 -7.69 -7.37
CA ALA A 40 -2.85 -7.93 -6.19
C ALA A 40 -2.53 -9.24 -5.46
N PRO A 41 -2.36 -10.39 -6.14
CA PRO A 41 -1.98 -11.63 -5.47
C PRO A 41 -0.61 -11.55 -4.78
N ILE A 42 0.33 -10.81 -5.35
CA ILE A 42 1.67 -10.62 -4.79
C ILE A 42 1.57 -9.81 -3.50
N VAL A 43 0.79 -8.73 -3.53
CA VAL A 43 0.58 -7.87 -2.36
C VAL A 43 -0.10 -8.65 -1.23
N GLU A 44 -1.09 -9.48 -1.55
CA GLU A 44 -1.75 -10.34 -0.56
C GLU A 44 -0.80 -11.38 0.03
N GLU A 45 0.05 -11.97 -0.80
CA GLU A 45 1.07 -12.92 -0.36
C GLU A 45 2.04 -12.25 0.62
N LEU A 46 2.51 -11.05 0.30
CA LEU A 46 3.39 -10.27 1.19
C LEU A 46 2.69 -9.90 2.49
N ALA A 47 1.42 -9.54 2.44
CA ALA A 47 0.65 -9.24 3.64
C ALA A 47 0.62 -10.43 4.61
N GLY A 48 0.54 -11.64 4.07
CA GLY A 48 0.62 -12.87 4.87
C GLY A 48 2.02 -13.08 5.46
N GLU A 49 3.07 -12.86 4.65
CA GLU A 49 4.46 -13.04 5.09
C GLU A 49 4.87 -12.06 6.18
N TYR A 50 4.37 -10.83 6.12
CA TYR A 50 4.72 -9.78 7.09
C TYR A 50 3.64 -9.55 8.15
N ASN A 51 2.70 -10.47 8.27
CA ASN A 51 1.63 -10.36 9.26
C ASN A 51 2.18 -10.15 10.67
N GLY A 52 1.68 -9.12 11.34
CA GLY A 52 2.16 -8.72 12.66
C GLY A 52 3.38 -7.79 12.67
N LYS A 53 4.03 -7.59 11.52
CA LYS A 53 5.21 -6.72 11.39
C LYS A 53 4.92 -5.49 10.55
N VAL A 54 4.16 -5.64 9.47
CA VAL A 54 3.77 -4.58 8.55
C VAL A 54 2.29 -4.71 8.26
N ASP A 55 1.57 -3.62 8.35
CA ASP A 55 0.16 -3.59 7.98
C ASP A 55 0.03 -3.25 6.49
N PHE A 56 -0.91 -3.90 5.83
CA PHE A 56 -1.15 -3.72 4.40
C PHE A 56 -2.56 -3.22 4.15
N TYR A 57 -2.67 -2.16 3.37
CA TYR A 57 -3.95 -1.60 2.92
C TYR A 57 -3.94 -1.37 1.44
N LYS A 58 -5.13 -1.32 0.85
CA LYS A 58 -5.34 -0.86 -0.53
C LYS A 58 -6.29 0.33 -0.51
N LEU A 59 -6.05 1.28 -1.40
CA LEU A 59 -6.84 2.50 -1.53
C LEU A 59 -7.25 2.69 -2.97
N ASP A 60 -8.57 2.68 -3.21
CA ASP A 60 -9.15 2.95 -4.53
C ASP A 60 -9.08 4.45 -4.80
N VAL A 61 -8.24 4.84 -5.76
CA VAL A 61 -7.97 6.26 -6.03
C VAL A 61 -9.18 7.00 -6.59
N ASP A 62 -10.09 6.31 -7.26
CA ASP A 62 -11.28 6.96 -7.83
C ASP A 62 -12.27 7.38 -6.75
N ASN A 63 -12.34 6.60 -5.67
CA ASN A 63 -13.23 6.86 -4.55
C ASN A 63 -12.55 7.58 -3.37
N ASN A 64 -11.24 7.79 -3.44
CA ASN A 64 -10.44 8.36 -2.36
C ASN A 64 -9.40 9.34 -2.90
N ARG A 65 -9.89 10.38 -3.57
CA ARG A 65 -9.06 11.34 -4.29
C ARG A 65 -8.22 12.24 -3.39
N VAL A 66 -8.71 12.49 -2.17
CA VAL A 66 -8.02 13.39 -1.24
C VAL A 66 -6.65 12.81 -0.85
N THR A 67 -6.62 11.56 -0.42
CA THR A 67 -5.36 10.91 -0.03
C THR A 67 -4.43 10.72 -1.24
N ALA A 68 -4.96 10.28 -2.37
CA ALA A 68 -4.17 10.11 -3.58
C ALA A 68 -3.48 11.42 -3.99
N ALA A 69 -4.22 12.53 -3.96
CA ALA A 69 -3.67 13.84 -4.28
C ALA A 69 -2.64 14.30 -3.25
N ALA A 70 -2.91 14.07 -1.96
CA ALA A 70 -2.01 14.46 -0.87
C ALA A 70 -0.61 13.86 -1.00
N PHE A 71 -0.52 12.63 -1.51
CA PHE A 71 0.76 11.94 -1.69
C PHE A 71 1.27 11.94 -3.14
N GLY A 72 0.65 12.75 -3.99
CA GLY A 72 1.12 12.94 -5.36
C GLY A 72 0.96 11.71 -6.25
N VAL A 73 -0.01 10.85 -5.96
CA VAL A 73 -0.27 9.66 -6.76
C VAL A 73 -0.94 10.07 -8.06
N ARG A 74 -0.24 9.87 -9.19
CA ARG A 74 -0.72 10.24 -10.53
C ARG A 74 -0.97 9.03 -11.41
N GLY A 75 -0.39 7.90 -11.08
CA GLY A 75 -0.55 6.67 -11.83
C GLY A 75 -0.79 5.50 -10.90
N VAL A 76 -1.39 4.45 -11.42
CA VAL A 76 -1.65 3.23 -10.67
C VAL A 76 -1.08 2.02 -11.41
N PRO A 77 -0.60 0.98 -10.68
CA PRO A 77 -0.49 0.96 -9.22
C PRO A 77 0.65 1.83 -8.70
N THR A 78 0.49 2.36 -7.50
CA THR A 78 1.56 3.01 -6.75
C THR A 78 1.57 2.41 -5.35
N LEU A 79 2.70 1.87 -4.93
CA LEU A 79 2.89 1.36 -3.59
C LEU A 79 3.66 2.39 -2.78
N ILE A 80 3.14 2.80 -1.63
CA ILE A 80 3.82 3.72 -0.73
C ILE A 80 4.01 3.06 0.62
N LEU A 81 5.24 3.08 1.12
CA LEU A 81 5.60 2.55 2.42
C LEU A 81 5.70 3.69 3.43
N PHE A 82 4.93 3.59 4.51
CA PHE A 82 4.90 4.57 5.59
C PHE A 82 5.53 3.98 6.85
N LYS A 83 6.20 4.83 7.61
CA LYS A 83 6.65 4.50 8.97
C LYS A 83 6.66 5.78 9.81
N GLY A 84 6.03 5.73 10.98
CA GLY A 84 5.96 6.88 11.87
C GLY A 84 5.27 8.09 11.23
N GLY A 85 4.29 7.86 10.37
CA GLY A 85 3.55 8.90 9.68
C GLY A 85 4.27 9.52 8.48
N LYS A 86 5.42 8.97 8.09
CA LYS A 86 6.24 9.51 7.00
C LYS A 86 6.38 8.50 5.87
N VAL A 87 6.50 9.00 4.65
CA VAL A 87 6.82 8.17 3.49
C VAL A 87 8.28 7.74 3.58
N VAL A 88 8.51 6.43 3.61
CA VAL A 88 9.87 5.85 3.61
C VAL A 88 10.34 5.61 2.18
N ASP A 89 9.45 5.08 1.33
CA ASP A 89 9.76 4.78 -0.06
C ASP A 89 8.47 4.61 -0.86
N GLN A 90 8.59 4.65 -2.18
CA GLN A 90 7.46 4.41 -3.06
C GLN A 90 7.90 3.70 -4.33
N MET A 91 6.96 2.97 -4.93
CA MET A 91 7.16 2.26 -6.19
C MET A 91 5.99 2.58 -7.11
N VAL A 92 6.27 3.16 -8.26
CA VAL A 92 5.26 3.48 -9.27
C VAL A 92 5.28 2.40 -10.35
N GLY A 93 4.12 1.87 -10.69
CA GLY A 93 3.96 0.78 -11.65
C GLY A 93 4.11 -0.59 -11.02
N ALA A 94 3.84 -1.62 -11.81
CA ALA A 94 3.96 -3.01 -11.37
C ALA A 94 5.44 -3.38 -11.17
N GLY A 95 5.75 -4.01 -10.06
CA GLY A 95 7.08 -4.49 -9.76
C GLY A 95 7.07 -5.94 -9.32
N SER A 96 8.26 -6.53 -9.20
CA SER A 96 8.40 -7.91 -8.73
C SER A 96 8.21 -8.00 -7.22
N LYS A 97 7.90 -9.21 -6.76
CA LYS A 97 7.83 -9.50 -5.32
C LYS A 97 9.14 -9.15 -4.61
N ASP A 98 10.27 -9.52 -5.20
CA ASP A 98 11.60 -9.24 -4.63
C ASP A 98 11.86 -7.74 -4.48
N ARG A 99 11.45 -6.95 -5.45
CA ARG A 99 11.58 -5.50 -5.39
C ARG A 99 10.71 -4.90 -4.28
N MET A 100 9.50 -5.42 -4.12
CA MET A 100 8.60 -5.00 -3.03
C MET A 100 9.18 -5.37 -1.66
N LYS A 101 9.75 -6.55 -1.52
CA LYS A 101 10.41 -6.99 -0.28
C LYS A 101 11.61 -6.11 0.05
N ALA A 102 12.42 -5.75 -0.94
CA ALA A 102 13.54 -4.85 -0.75
C ALA A 102 13.09 -3.47 -0.25
N MET A 103 11.97 -2.97 -0.78
CA MET A 103 11.38 -1.72 -0.32
C MET A 103 10.92 -1.82 1.14
N ILE A 104 10.19 -2.87 1.49
CA ILE A 104 9.67 -3.09 2.85
C ILE A 104 10.82 -3.18 3.86
N ALA A 105 11.93 -3.79 3.49
CA ALA A 105 13.10 -3.93 4.36
C ALA A 105 13.62 -2.60 4.90
N LYS A 106 13.39 -1.50 4.19
CA LYS A 106 13.81 -0.16 4.61
C LYS A 106 13.07 0.34 5.86
N ALA A 107 11.93 -0.24 6.18
CA ALA A 107 11.11 0.15 7.33
C ALA A 107 11.15 -0.86 8.48
N LEU A 108 11.86 -1.96 8.33
CA LEU A 108 11.96 -3.00 9.36
C LEU A 108 13.07 -2.71 10.37
#